data_f352cea0f5db7594188ff3c08a511613
#
_entry.id   f352cea0f5db7594188ff3c08a511613
#
_cell.length_a   1.000
_cell.length_b   1.000
_cell.length_c   1.000
_cell.angle_alpha   90.00
_cell.angle_beta   90.00
_cell.angle_gamma   90.00
#
_symmetry.space_group_name_H-M   'P 1'
#
loop_
_entity.id
_entity.type
_entity.pdbx_description
1 polymer ?
#
loop_
_entity_poly.entity_id
_entity_poly.type
_entity_poly.pdbx_seq_one_letter_code
_entity_poly.pdbx_strand_id
1 'polypeptide(L)'
;MYKTIVIDPPWKKSTGGVGHATLQASTHYPVQTVGEVVSTISDWFSRYPVAPESHLYMWTINSFTAGKDQGILAAMNVCDHLGFKPITLIPWVKSNVGSPTPYGMRYTEMCIFAVRYRKGHGIRTRYSGNSDIESVPNGKGLCSSKDFILADRRQHSRKPEEFYKFVESRSRGPYLDLYSRTTRPGWKGVGNESGKWKA
;
A
#
# COMPACT_ATOMS: atom_id res chain seq x y z
N MET A 1 16.41 10.62 -4.18
CA MET A 1 14.94 10.69 -4.30
C MET A 1 14.39 9.28 -4.43
N TYR A 2 13.34 8.97 -3.66
CA TYR A 2 12.70 7.66 -3.65
C TYR A 2 11.86 7.43 -4.90
N LYS A 3 11.95 6.24 -5.49
CA LYS A 3 11.24 5.87 -6.73
C LYS A 3 10.03 4.97 -6.48
N THR A 4 10.02 4.28 -5.35
CA THR A 4 8.93 3.38 -4.96
C THR A 4 8.54 3.66 -3.52
N ILE A 5 7.27 3.91 -3.29
CA ILE A 5 6.69 4.27 -2.01
C ILE A 5 5.61 3.27 -1.65
N VAL A 6 5.65 2.74 -0.44
CA VAL A 6 4.58 1.95 0.18
C VAL A 6 3.98 2.77 1.31
N ILE A 7 2.65 2.77 1.42
CA ILE A 7 1.94 3.51 2.46
C ILE A 7 0.83 2.63 3.04
N ASP A 8 0.81 2.46 4.35
CA ASP A 8 -0.24 1.75 5.10
C ASP A 8 -0.87 2.67 6.16
N PRO A 9 -1.72 3.62 5.77
CA PRO A 9 -2.23 4.62 6.69
C PRO A 9 -3.12 4.02 7.79
N PRO A 10 -3.13 4.60 8.98
CA PRO A 10 -4.02 4.23 10.07
C PRO A 10 -5.41 4.84 9.85
N TRP A 11 -6.16 4.32 8.89
CA TRP A 11 -7.47 4.84 8.49
C TRP A 11 -8.44 4.97 9.66
N LYS A 12 -9.08 6.14 9.79
CA LYS A 12 -10.15 6.36 10.76
C LYS A 12 -11.38 5.55 10.34
N LYS A 13 -11.76 4.57 11.16
CA LYS A 13 -12.96 3.78 10.92
C LYS A 13 -14.22 4.59 11.20
N SER A 14 -15.21 4.50 10.31
CA SER A 14 -16.55 5.00 10.57
C SER A 14 -17.20 4.14 11.66
N THR A 15 -17.75 4.78 12.69
CA THR A 15 -18.45 4.13 13.81
C THR A 15 -19.91 3.79 13.48
N GLY A 16 -20.25 3.54 12.22
CA GLY A 16 -21.59 3.15 11.79
C GLY A 16 -21.82 1.65 11.88
N GLY A 17 -22.29 1.14 13.02
CA GLY A 17 -22.70 -0.26 13.16
C GLY A 17 -22.94 -0.64 14.62
N VAL A 18 -24.19 -0.91 14.95
CA VAL A 18 -24.62 -1.36 16.28
C VAL A 18 -23.92 -2.68 16.62
N GLY A 19 -23.22 -2.70 17.77
CA GLY A 19 -22.98 -3.91 18.56
C GLY A 19 -21.95 -4.90 18.01
N HIS A 20 -20.70 -4.58 18.14
CA HIS A 20 -19.63 -5.45 18.65
C HIS A 20 -18.42 -4.55 18.89
N ALA A 21 -18.03 -4.42 20.17
CA ALA A 21 -16.75 -3.81 20.57
C ALA A 21 -15.57 -4.68 20.10
N THR A 22 -15.48 -4.92 18.79
CA THR A 22 -14.29 -5.51 18.20
C THR A 22 -13.20 -4.47 18.27
N LEU A 23 -12.09 -4.83 18.88
CA LEU A 23 -10.82 -4.11 19.01
C LEU A 23 -10.62 -3.13 17.85
N GLN A 24 -11.01 -1.88 18.08
CA GLN A 24 -10.89 -0.83 17.07
C GLN A 24 -9.40 -0.51 16.91
N ALA A 25 -8.96 -0.24 15.69
CA ALA A 25 -7.59 0.17 15.44
C ALA A 25 -7.17 1.36 16.33
N SER A 26 -8.12 2.24 16.68
CA SER A 26 -7.95 3.37 17.62
C SER A 26 -7.52 2.99 19.03
N THR A 27 -7.70 1.74 19.46
CA THR A 27 -7.20 1.26 20.76
C THR A 27 -5.71 0.93 20.74
N HIS A 28 -5.12 0.79 19.54
CA HIS A 28 -3.72 0.39 19.38
C HIS A 28 -2.82 1.53 18.90
N TYR A 29 -3.37 2.49 18.13
CA TYR A 29 -2.63 3.64 17.60
C TYR A 29 -3.58 4.75 17.14
N PRO A 30 -3.12 6.02 17.08
CA PRO A 30 -3.93 7.13 16.56
C PRO A 30 -4.34 6.87 15.11
N VAL A 31 -5.65 7.00 14.85
CA VAL A 31 -6.22 6.90 13.50
C VAL A 31 -6.31 8.28 12.86
N GLN A 32 -6.27 8.34 11.53
CA GLN A 32 -6.24 9.57 10.75
C GLN A 32 -7.39 9.65 9.75
N THR A 33 -7.91 10.86 9.55
CA THR A 33 -8.78 11.24 8.43
C THR A 33 -7.97 11.34 7.14
N VAL A 34 -8.65 11.39 5.98
CA VAL A 34 -8.00 11.60 4.68
C VAL A 34 -7.11 12.86 4.70
N GLY A 35 -7.61 13.98 5.24
CA GLY A 35 -6.84 15.23 5.29
C GLY A 35 -5.58 15.12 6.15
N GLU A 36 -5.66 14.44 7.31
CA GLU A 36 -4.51 14.21 8.18
C GLU A 36 -3.48 13.28 7.54
N VAL A 37 -3.94 12.24 6.82
CA VAL A 37 -3.06 11.35 6.05
C VAL A 37 -2.30 12.13 4.97
N VAL A 38 -3.00 12.95 4.17
CA VAL A 38 -2.39 13.80 3.13
C VAL A 38 -1.37 14.75 3.75
N SER A 39 -1.72 15.45 4.83
CA SER A 39 -0.82 16.38 5.52
C SER A 39 0.44 15.68 6.02
N THR A 40 0.27 14.54 6.72
CA THR A 40 1.39 13.75 7.27
C THR A 40 2.33 13.27 6.17
N ILE A 41 1.79 12.74 5.07
CA ILE A 41 2.61 12.23 3.97
C ILE A 41 3.32 13.38 3.23
N SER A 42 2.65 14.51 3.04
CA SER A 42 3.25 15.70 2.42
C SER A 42 4.43 16.22 3.22
N ASP A 43 4.32 16.24 4.55
CA ASP A 43 5.42 16.59 5.45
C ASP A 43 6.58 15.57 5.35
N TRP A 44 6.28 14.27 5.26
CA TRP A 44 7.31 13.26 5.04
C TRP A 44 7.97 13.37 3.66
N PHE A 45 7.22 13.71 2.61
CA PHE A 45 7.79 13.90 1.27
C PHE A 45 8.74 15.12 1.21
N SER A 46 8.54 16.14 2.05
CA SER A 46 9.49 17.24 2.16
C SER A 46 10.83 16.81 2.77
N ARG A 47 10.79 15.87 3.71
CA ARG A 47 11.99 15.30 4.37
C ARG A 47 12.60 14.12 3.61
N TYR A 48 11.79 13.37 2.89
CA TYR A 48 12.17 12.19 2.10
C TYR A 48 11.75 12.38 0.64
N PRO A 49 12.53 13.14 -0.16
CA PRO A 49 12.13 13.56 -1.50
C PRO A 49 11.80 12.39 -2.42
N VAL A 50 10.63 12.45 -3.04
CA VAL A 50 10.11 11.47 -3.99
C VAL A 50 10.46 11.90 -5.42
N ALA A 51 10.86 10.95 -6.26
CA ALA A 51 11.19 11.20 -7.65
C ALA A 51 9.96 11.68 -8.46
N PRO A 52 10.17 12.56 -9.46
CA PRO A 52 9.09 12.99 -10.36
C PRO A 52 8.41 11.83 -11.09
N GLU A 53 9.16 10.77 -11.36
CA GLU A 53 8.66 9.49 -11.87
C GLU A 53 8.80 8.45 -10.76
N SER A 54 7.66 8.00 -10.24
CA SER A 54 7.65 7.13 -9.06
C SER A 54 6.38 6.28 -9.00
N HIS A 55 6.48 5.16 -8.30
CA HIS A 55 5.40 4.22 -8.03
C HIS A 55 4.93 4.35 -6.59
N LEU A 56 3.64 4.25 -6.38
CA LEU A 56 3.00 4.24 -5.08
C LEU A 56 2.16 2.99 -4.90
N TYR A 57 2.28 2.38 -3.72
CA TYR A 57 1.46 1.27 -3.27
C TYR A 57 0.75 1.69 -1.98
N MET A 58 -0.56 1.94 -2.08
CA MET A 58 -1.39 2.45 -0.97
C MET A 58 -2.31 1.35 -0.45
N TRP A 59 -2.10 0.93 0.79
CA TRP A 59 -2.96 -0.05 1.44
C TRP A 59 -4.29 0.54 1.87
N THR A 60 -5.35 -0.23 1.63
CA THR A 60 -6.72 0.11 2.06
C THR A 60 -7.53 -1.15 2.33
N ILE A 61 -8.67 -0.98 2.97
CA ILE A 61 -9.62 -2.08 3.15
C ILE A 61 -10.38 -2.35 1.85
N ASN A 62 -10.78 -3.60 1.64
CA ASN A 62 -11.64 -3.98 0.52
C ASN A 62 -13.08 -3.51 0.76
N SER A 63 -13.32 -2.23 0.52
CA SER A 63 -14.62 -1.59 0.54
C SER A 63 -14.56 -0.34 -0.33
N PHE A 64 -15.61 -0.04 -1.08
CA PHE A 64 -15.66 1.22 -1.82
C PHE A 64 -15.75 2.40 -0.86
N THR A 65 -16.68 2.32 0.08
CA THR A 65 -16.86 3.33 1.12
C THR A 65 -17.02 2.62 2.47
N ALA A 66 -16.11 2.88 3.37
CA ALA A 66 -16.26 2.49 4.76
C ALA A 66 -16.33 3.74 5.63
N GLY A 67 -17.16 4.71 5.18
CA GLY A 67 -17.14 6.09 5.63
C GLY A 67 -16.25 6.96 4.71
N LYS A 68 -16.26 8.27 4.92
CA LYS A 68 -15.53 9.23 4.11
C LYS A 68 -14.00 9.13 4.22
N ASP A 69 -13.50 8.51 5.29
CA ASP A 69 -12.08 8.50 5.66
C ASP A 69 -11.42 7.12 5.53
N GLN A 70 -12.05 6.16 4.87
CA GLN A 70 -11.44 4.86 4.59
C GLN A 70 -12.06 4.16 3.38
N GLY A 71 -11.45 3.06 2.95
CA GLY A 71 -11.86 2.30 1.78
C GLY A 71 -11.18 2.77 0.50
N ILE A 72 -11.57 2.18 -0.61
CA ILE A 72 -10.90 2.38 -1.90
C ILE A 72 -10.99 3.85 -2.35
N LEU A 73 -12.17 4.48 -2.22
CA LEU A 73 -12.35 5.87 -2.66
C LEU A 73 -11.54 6.86 -1.81
N ALA A 74 -11.46 6.65 -0.50
CA ALA A 74 -10.62 7.48 0.38
C ALA A 74 -9.14 7.35 0.02
N ALA A 75 -8.66 6.13 -0.22
CA ALA A 75 -7.29 5.89 -0.62
C ALA A 75 -6.97 6.46 -2.02
N MET A 76 -7.88 6.38 -2.98
CA MET A 76 -7.75 7.04 -4.28
C MET A 76 -7.65 8.55 -4.14
N ASN A 77 -8.48 9.16 -3.29
CA ASN A 77 -8.45 10.57 -3.01
C ASN A 77 -7.08 11.02 -2.44
N VAL A 78 -6.51 10.24 -1.50
CA VAL A 78 -5.14 10.49 -1.01
C VAL A 78 -4.12 10.40 -2.14
N CYS A 79 -4.19 9.38 -3.00
CA CYS A 79 -3.29 9.27 -4.15
C CYS A 79 -3.34 10.52 -5.03
N ASP A 80 -4.53 10.99 -5.38
CA ASP A 80 -4.73 12.17 -6.23
C ASP A 80 -4.15 13.44 -5.59
N HIS A 81 -4.41 13.68 -4.30
CA HIS A 81 -3.85 14.82 -3.56
C HIS A 81 -2.31 14.78 -3.49
N LEU A 82 -1.72 13.60 -3.45
CA LEU A 82 -0.27 13.42 -3.47
C LEU A 82 0.31 13.48 -4.90
N GLY A 83 -0.51 13.70 -5.93
CA GLY A 83 -0.09 13.77 -7.33
C GLY A 83 0.22 12.42 -7.96
N PHE A 84 -0.38 11.33 -7.46
CA PHE A 84 -0.30 10.00 -8.05
C PHE A 84 -1.61 9.60 -8.70
N LYS A 85 -1.55 9.08 -9.91
CA LYS A 85 -2.69 8.54 -10.63
C LYS A 85 -2.89 7.07 -10.28
N PRO A 86 -4.03 6.68 -9.66
CA PRO A 86 -4.38 5.28 -9.45
C PRO A 86 -4.48 4.52 -10.78
N ILE A 87 -3.92 3.32 -10.85
CA ILE A 87 -3.89 2.47 -12.05
C ILE A 87 -4.67 1.19 -11.85
N THR A 88 -4.41 0.46 -10.76
CA THR A 88 -5.06 -0.84 -10.52
C THR A 88 -5.09 -1.18 -9.03
N LEU A 89 -5.91 -2.16 -8.70
CA LEU A 89 -5.98 -2.78 -7.37
C LEU A 89 -5.18 -4.09 -7.36
N ILE A 90 -4.42 -4.29 -6.31
CA ILE A 90 -3.68 -5.51 -6.03
C ILE A 90 -4.27 -6.11 -4.75
N PRO A 91 -5.06 -7.19 -4.83
CA PRO A 91 -5.61 -7.84 -3.66
C PRO A 91 -4.55 -8.70 -2.95
N TRP A 92 -4.49 -8.58 -1.63
CA TRP A 92 -3.90 -9.60 -0.78
C TRP A 92 -5.01 -10.55 -0.35
N VAL A 93 -4.94 -11.79 -0.78
CA VAL A 93 -5.82 -12.89 -0.39
C VAL A 93 -5.18 -13.62 0.79
N LYS A 94 -5.88 -13.64 1.92
CA LYS A 94 -5.45 -14.33 3.15
C LYS A 94 -5.81 -15.79 3.06
N SER A 95 -4.83 -16.67 3.11
CA SER A 95 -5.02 -18.12 2.95
C SER A 95 -5.55 -18.80 4.23
N ASN A 96 -5.38 -18.17 5.38
CA ASN A 96 -5.68 -18.81 6.67
C ASN A 96 -6.91 -18.24 7.40
N VAL A 97 -6.98 -16.93 7.64
CA VAL A 97 -8.02 -16.34 8.49
C VAL A 97 -8.59 -15.07 7.87
N GLY A 98 -9.90 -15.04 7.70
CA GLY A 98 -10.65 -13.85 7.29
C GLY A 98 -10.94 -12.90 8.44
N SER A 99 -11.54 -11.77 8.11
CA SER A 99 -12.08 -10.80 9.07
C SER A 99 -13.61 -10.77 8.93
N PRO A 100 -14.37 -10.87 10.02
CA PRO A 100 -15.84 -10.84 9.95
C PRO A 100 -16.33 -9.48 9.45
N THR A 101 -17.37 -9.51 8.63
CA THR A 101 -18.10 -8.33 8.17
C THR A 101 -19.60 -8.61 8.24
N PRO A 102 -20.47 -7.62 8.17
CA PRO A 102 -21.93 -7.84 8.13
C PRO A 102 -22.38 -8.72 6.97
N TYR A 103 -21.59 -8.85 5.92
CA TYR A 103 -21.92 -9.58 4.70
C TYR A 103 -21.12 -10.88 4.55
N GLY A 104 -20.43 -11.35 5.60
CA GLY A 104 -19.63 -12.57 5.59
C GLY A 104 -18.17 -12.35 5.95
N MET A 105 -17.35 -13.35 5.69
CA MET A 105 -15.91 -13.29 6.01
C MET A 105 -15.12 -12.62 4.89
N ARG A 106 -14.34 -11.61 5.24
CA ARG A 106 -13.45 -10.92 4.31
C ARG A 106 -12.04 -11.51 4.39
N TYR A 107 -11.61 -12.13 3.32
CA TYR A 107 -10.26 -12.69 3.18
C TYR A 107 -9.30 -11.77 2.44
N THR A 108 -9.75 -10.59 2.01
CA THR A 108 -8.92 -9.69 1.20
C THR A 108 -8.67 -8.35 1.87
N GLU A 109 -7.45 -7.84 1.66
CA GLU A 109 -7.12 -6.41 1.76
C GLU A 109 -6.70 -5.91 0.38
N MET A 110 -6.83 -4.63 0.12
CA MET A 110 -6.52 -4.04 -1.17
C MET A 110 -5.29 -3.13 -1.07
N CYS A 111 -4.45 -3.21 -2.08
CA CYS A 111 -3.40 -2.24 -2.30
C CYS A 111 -3.66 -1.53 -3.64
N ILE A 112 -3.77 -0.21 -3.62
CA ILE A 112 -3.83 0.59 -4.85
C ILE A 112 -2.42 0.74 -5.38
N PHE A 113 -2.20 0.34 -6.62
CA PHE A 113 -1.02 0.74 -7.36
C PHE A 113 -1.30 2.04 -8.09
N ALA A 114 -0.48 3.06 -7.87
CA ALA A 114 -0.58 4.35 -8.49
C ALA A 114 0.78 4.82 -9.00
N VAL A 115 0.79 5.73 -9.97
CA VAL A 115 2.00 6.25 -10.59
C VAL A 115 2.02 7.77 -10.60
N ARG A 116 3.21 8.34 -10.42
CA ARG A 116 3.52 9.74 -10.71
C ARG A 116 4.39 9.79 -11.95
N TYR A 117 4.08 10.68 -12.89
CA TYR A 117 4.83 10.84 -14.12
C TYR A 117 4.95 12.32 -14.50
N ARG A 118 5.98 12.65 -15.25
CA ARG A 118 6.18 14.01 -15.79
C ARG A 118 5.07 14.37 -16.77
N LYS A 119 4.51 15.57 -16.63
CA LYS A 119 3.55 16.14 -17.60
C LYS A 119 4.19 16.13 -18.99
N GLY A 120 3.53 15.55 -19.99
CA GLY A 120 4.03 15.42 -21.37
C GLY A 120 4.76 14.10 -21.70
N HIS A 121 5.06 13.28 -20.71
CA HIS A 121 5.51 11.90 -20.94
C HIS A 121 4.30 11.01 -20.67
N GLY A 122 3.86 10.24 -21.67
CA GLY A 122 2.79 9.25 -21.50
C GLY A 122 3.13 8.31 -20.35
N ILE A 123 2.09 7.69 -19.76
CA ILE A 123 2.28 6.67 -18.73
C ILE A 123 3.13 5.56 -19.34
N ARG A 124 4.43 5.64 -19.15
CA ARG A 124 5.30 4.48 -19.31
C ARG A 124 5.13 3.65 -18.06
N THR A 125 4.01 2.93 -18.00
CA THR A 125 3.94 1.78 -17.12
C THR A 125 5.07 0.90 -17.60
N ARG A 126 6.07 0.68 -16.82
CA ARG A 126 7.18 -0.24 -17.13
C ARG A 126 6.72 -1.70 -17.22
N TYR A 127 5.44 -1.93 -17.27
CA TYR A 127 4.83 -3.17 -17.72
C TYR A 127 4.91 -3.36 -19.24
N SER A 128 5.26 -2.33 -20.01
CA SER A 128 5.56 -2.47 -21.43
C SER A 128 7.00 -2.94 -21.58
N GLY A 129 7.24 -4.20 -21.36
CA GLY A 129 8.32 -5.00 -22.00
C GLY A 129 9.70 -4.37 -22.20
N ASN A 130 10.06 -3.28 -21.59
CA ASN A 130 11.36 -2.67 -21.69
C ASN A 130 12.17 -3.00 -20.42
N SER A 131 12.79 -4.13 -20.47
CA SER A 131 14.23 -4.45 -20.49
C SER A 131 15.13 -3.88 -19.44
N ASP A 132 14.63 -3.27 -18.39
CA ASP A 132 15.42 -3.00 -17.20
C ASP A 132 15.05 -3.92 -16.03
N ILE A 133 14.12 -4.81 -16.21
CA ILE A 133 14.08 -6.09 -15.52
C ILE A 133 15.00 -6.95 -16.37
N GLU A 134 16.19 -7.28 -15.87
CA GLU A 134 17.02 -8.30 -16.46
C GLU A 134 16.10 -9.46 -16.82
N SER A 135 16.11 -9.83 -18.10
CA SER A 135 15.34 -10.98 -18.60
C SER A 135 15.65 -12.15 -17.68
N VAL A 136 14.64 -12.59 -16.93
CA VAL A 136 14.79 -13.81 -16.13
C VAL A 136 15.22 -14.89 -17.10
N PRO A 137 16.38 -15.53 -16.89
CA PRO A 137 16.84 -16.58 -17.77
C PRO A 137 15.71 -17.60 -17.92
N ASN A 138 15.38 -17.97 -19.17
CA ASN A 138 14.36 -18.93 -19.59
C ASN A 138 13.00 -18.40 -20.01
N GLY A 139 12.84 -17.12 -20.34
CA GLY A 139 11.59 -16.62 -20.97
C GLY A 139 10.31 -16.76 -20.11
N LYS A 140 10.43 -17.29 -18.93
CA LYS A 140 9.40 -17.25 -17.89
C LYS A 140 9.55 -15.94 -17.15
N GLY A 141 9.24 -14.85 -17.86
CA GLY A 141 9.24 -13.53 -17.25
C GLY A 141 8.48 -13.57 -15.96
N LEU A 142 8.92 -12.81 -14.99
CA LEU A 142 8.22 -12.50 -13.72
C LEU A 142 6.91 -11.71 -13.94
N CYS A 143 6.47 -11.56 -15.13
CA CYS A 143 5.08 -11.56 -15.52
C CYS A 143 4.50 -12.96 -15.29
N SER A 144 4.86 -13.61 -14.18
CA SER A 144 3.97 -14.56 -13.59
C SER A 144 2.75 -13.73 -13.28
N SER A 145 1.93 -13.74 -14.14
CA SER A 145 0.54 -13.41 -14.35
C SER A 145 -0.37 -13.21 -13.13
N LYS A 146 0.13 -13.21 -11.91
CA LYS A 146 -0.68 -12.99 -10.73
C LYS A 146 -0.68 -11.50 -10.41
N ASP A 147 -1.82 -10.90 -10.56
CA ASP A 147 -2.14 -9.53 -10.12
C ASP A 147 -2.58 -9.47 -8.65
N PHE A 148 -2.37 -10.54 -7.90
CA PHE A 148 -2.72 -10.68 -6.49
C PHE A 148 -1.60 -11.30 -5.67
N ILE A 149 -1.69 -11.14 -4.35
CA ILE A 149 -0.78 -11.72 -3.37
C ILE A 149 -1.56 -12.77 -2.59
N LEU A 150 -1.07 -14.01 -2.56
CA LEU A 150 -1.58 -15.06 -1.72
C LEU A 150 -0.61 -15.28 -0.57
N ALA A 151 -1.03 -15.00 0.64
CA ALA A 151 -0.20 -15.14 1.82
C ALA A 151 -1.07 -15.24 3.09
N ASP A 152 -0.53 -15.89 4.12
CA ASP A 152 -1.17 -15.95 5.41
C ASP A 152 -1.27 -14.58 6.09
N ARG A 153 -2.35 -14.38 6.80
CA ARG A 153 -2.45 -13.28 7.76
C ARG A 153 -1.44 -13.51 8.88
N ARG A 154 -0.63 -12.51 9.11
CA ARG A 154 0.32 -12.46 10.23
C ARG A 154 -0.27 -11.71 11.43
N GLN A 155 0.56 -11.24 12.35
CA GLN A 155 0.16 -10.38 13.47
C GLN A 155 -0.63 -9.18 12.99
N HIS A 156 -1.43 -8.60 13.88
CA HIS A 156 -2.30 -7.46 13.55
C HIS A 156 -1.54 -6.36 12.79
N SER A 157 -2.08 -5.96 11.65
CA SER A 157 -1.53 -4.91 10.76
C SER A 157 -0.16 -5.20 10.12
N ARG A 158 0.44 -6.37 10.29
CA ARG A 158 1.68 -6.73 9.60
C ARG A 158 1.37 -7.20 8.19
N LYS A 159 1.91 -6.50 7.18
CA LYS A 159 1.76 -6.90 5.78
C LYS A 159 2.68 -8.09 5.46
N PRO A 160 2.29 -8.96 4.50
CA PRO A 160 3.06 -10.15 4.15
C PRO A 160 4.38 -9.80 3.45
N GLU A 161 5.41 -10.62 3.63
CA GLU A 161 6.70 -10.43 2.96
C GLU A 161 6.59 -10.64 1.45
N GLU A 162 5.65 -11.46 1.03
CA GLU A 162 5.31 -11.72 -0.38
C GLU A 162 4.91 -10.43 -1.10
N PHE A 163 4.28 -9.48 -0.40
CA PHE A 163 3.97 -8.16 -0.94
C PHE A 163 5.24 -7.36 -1.26
N TYR A 164 6.20 -7.33 -0.37
CA TYR A 164 7.43 -6.56 -0.60
C TYR A 164 8.26 -7.17 -1.72
N LYS A 165 8.35 -8.51 -1.79
CA LYS A 165 8.96 -9.22 -2.92
C LYS A 165 8.25 -8.90 -4.23
N PHE A 166 6.92 -8.84 -4.21
CA PHE A 166 6.11 -8.42 -5.36
C PHE A 166 6.45 -6.98 -5.79
N VAL A 167 6.53 -6.03 -4.85
CA VAL A 167 6.88 -4.64 -5.13
C VAL A 167 8.29 -4.56 -5.74
N GLU A 168 9.27 -5.22 -5.14
CA GLU A 168 10.68 -5.22 -5.59
C GLU A 168 10.84 -5.81 -6.98
N SER A 169 10.03 -6.82 -7.33
CA SER A 169 10.05 -7.43 -8.67
C SER A 169 9.47 -6.51 -9.77
N ARG A 170 8.69 -5.48 -9.41
CA ARG A 170 7.95 -4.64 -10.37
C ARG A 170 8.35 -3.17 -10.35
N SER A 171 9.00 -2.73 -9.29
CA SER A 171 9.33 -1.33 -9.08
C SER A 171 10.77 -1.18 -8.60
N ARG A 172 11.44 -0.14 -9.08
CA ARG A 172 12.84 0.12 -8.73
C ARG A 172 12.97 0.94 -7.45
N GLY A 173 13.97 0.65 -6.67
CA GLY A 173 14.43 1.49 -5.56
C GLY A 173 15.04 2.82 -6.01
N PRO A 174 15.35 3.68 -5.05
CA PRO A 174 15.24 3.49 -3.60
C PRO A 174 13.79 3.39 -3.12
N TYR A 175 13.59 2.57 -2.07
CA TYR A 175 12.28 2.25 -1.50
C TYR A 175 12.02 3.02 -0.22
N LEU A 176 10.79 3.54 -0.06
CA LEU A 176 10.29 4.25 1.11
C LEU A 176 9.01 3.57 1.60
N ASP A 177 8.98 3.19 2.88
CA ASP A 177 7.83 2.56 3.54
C ASP A 177 7.30 3.49 4.64
N LEU A 178 6.16 4.14 4.37
CA LEU A 178 5.54 5.09 5.28
C LEU A 178 4.48 4.41 6.16
N TYR A 179 4.37 4.86 7.40
CA TYR A 179 3.67 4.18 8.50
C TYR A 179 4.27 2.79 8.76
N SER A 180 5.54 2.64 8.42
CA SER A 180 6.24 1.38 8.55
C SER A 180 6.35 0.91 10.01
N ARG A 181 6.23 -0.40 10.20
CA ARG A 181 6.44 -1.09 11.47
C ARG A 181 7.58 -2.10 11.41
N THR A 182 8.05 -2.37 10.20
CA THR A 182 9.07 -3.40 9.95
C THR A 182 10.34 -2.75 9.42
N THR A 183 11.47 -3.09 10.00
CA THR A 183 12.78 -2.77 9.41
C THR A 183 13.09 -3.80 8.34
N ARG A 184 13.44 -3.33 7.14
CA ARG A 184 13.77 -4.18 6.00
C ARG A 184 15.03 -3.68 5.31
N PRO A 185 16.00 -4.58 4.98
CA PRO A 185 17.17 -4.21 4.18
C PRO A 185 16.75 -3.55 2.85
N GLY A 186 17.45 -2.47 2.46
CA GLY A 186 17.17 -1.74 1.22
C GLY A 186 15.95 -0.80 1.27
N TRP A 187 15.21 -0.76 2.38
CA TRP A 187 14.05 0.11 2.58
C TRP A 187 14.28 1.15 3.65
N LYS A 188 13.82 2.37 3.41
CA LYS A 188 13.70 3.39 4.45
C LYS A 188 12.30 3.31 5.06
N GLY A 189 12.21 2.81 6.27
CA GLY A 189 10.97 2.83 7.05
C GLY A 189 10.81 4.16 7.79
N VAL A 190 9.61 4.72 7.77
CA VAL A 190 9.21 5.94 8.49
C VAL A 190 7.84 5.71 9.13
N GLY A 191 7.71 6.00 10.42
CA GLY A 191 6.46 5.86 11.18
C GLY A 191 6.72 5.76 12.68
N ASN A 192 5.68 5.99 13.48
CA ASN A 192 5.76 6.00 14.95
C ASN A 192 6.14 4.62 15.54
N GLU A 193 5.85 3.54 14.83
CA GLU A 193 6.19 2.15 15.24
C GLU A 193 7.31 1.57 14.36
N SER A 194 8.08 2.42 13.66
CA SER A 194 9.18 1.95 12.80
C SER A 194 10.20 1.16 13.59
N GLY A 195 10.51 -0.07 13.14
CA GLY A 195 11.42 -0.98 13.82
C GLY A 195 10.77 -1.93 14.85
N LYS A 196 9.45 -1.94 14.99
CA LYS A 196 8.74 -2.88 15.88
C LYS A 196 8.97 -4.34 15.51
N TRP A 197 9.13 -4.61 14.21
CA TRP A 197 9.45 -5.93 13.68
C TRP A 197 10.67 -5.89 12.76
N LYS A 198 11.38 -7.01 12.70
CA LYS A 198 12.42 -7.24 11.67
C LYS A 198 11.83 -8.10 10.55
N ALA A 199 12.21 -7.82 9.29
CA ALA A 199 11.85 -8.62 8.13
C ALA A 199 12.61 -9.95 8.13
#